data_4cac186dc718ad815781b9dfcdebe411
#
_entry.id   4cac186dc718ad815781b9dfcdebe411
#
_cell.length_a   1.000
_cell.length_b   1.000
_cell.length_c   1.000
_cell.angle_alpha   90.00
_cell.angle_beta   90.00
_cell.angle_gamma   90.00
#
_symmetry.space_group_name_H-M   'P 1'
#
loop_
_entity.id
_entity.type
_entity.pdbx_description
1 polymer ?
#
loop_
_entity_poly.entity_id
_entity_poly.type
_entity_poly.pdbx_seq_one_letter_code
_entity_poly.pdbx_strand_id
1 'polypeptide(L)'
;MIHTVLAALRCPVCREALHQSDGSLRCPRGHSFDRARQGYVHLGTGRKLPEGDTTDMVAARSAFLQAGHYQGVRTTVAGFVPPSAALIADIGAGTGYYLAGALDAAPEAAGIALDVAKPALRRAARAHPRAEAVLADVWAGLPLADGCLDVLLNVFAPRNGAEFRRVLRPDGRLVVVTPLPRHLAELRERYGLLDVDPDKAERLAATLREFDLVGAEELEFPLRLTPDEVRALVGMGPNAFHSAAPDADAVTTVTAAVRVAAYAPADRQLAGR
;
A
#
# COMPACT_ATOMS: atom_id res chain seq x y z
N MET A 1 -3.37 -16.13 -13.56
CA MET A 1 -3.94 -15.15 -12.61
C MET A 1 -4.98 -15.81 -11.74
N ILE A 2 -5.06 -15.46 -10.48
CA ILE A 2 -6.02 -16.00 -9.52
C ILE A 2 -7.43 -15.57 -9.93
N HIS A 3 -8.39 -16.50 -9.94
CA HIS A 3 -9.74 -16.26 -10.46
C HIS A 3 -10.47 -15.11 -9.72
N THR A 4 -10.40 -15.08 -8.39
CA THR A 4 -11.01 -14.02 -7.56
C THR A 4 -10.44 -12.64 -7.90
N VAL A 5 -9.13 -12.53 -8.12
CA VAL A 5 -8.48 -11.29 -8.54
C VAL A 5 -8.96 -10.87 -9.93
N LEU A 6 -8.96 -11.80 -10.89
CA LEU A 6 -9.39 -11.50 -12.27
C LEU A 6 -10.85 -10.99 -12.31
N ALA A 7 -11.75 -11.60 -11.52
CA ALA A 7 -13.15 -11.20 -11.44
C ALA A 7 -13.33 -9.76 -10.90
N ALA A 8 -12.42 -9.30 -10.03
CA ALA A 8 -12.42 -7.96 -9.47
C ALA A 8 -11.82 -6.90 -10.40
N LEU A 9 -10.91 -7.28 -11.32
CA LEU A 9 -10.25 -6.33 -12.20
C LEU A 9 -11.21 -5.75 -13.25
N ARG A 10 -10.98 -4.47 -13.58
CA ARG A 10 -11.72 -3.75 -14.61
C ARG A 10 -10.78 -3.10 -15.59
N CYS A 11 -11.21 -3.03 -16.84
CA CYS A 11 -10.51 -2.29 -17.88
C CYS A 11 -10.35 -0.82 -17.47
N PRO A 12 -9.13 -0.28 -17.39
CA PRO A 12 -8.92 1.11 -16.98
C PRO A 12 -9.45 2.13 -17.99
N VAL A 13 -9.75 1.70 -19.23
CA VAL A 13 -10.24 2.56 -20.30
C VAL A 13 -11.77 2.60 -20.37
N CYS A 14 -12.44 1.46 -20.25
CA CYS A 14 -13.89 1.37 -20.45
C CYS A 14 -14.66 0.74 -19.28
N ARG A 15 -13.99 0.36 -18.19
CA ARG A 15 -14.55 -0.23 -16.96
C ARG A 15 -15.20 -1.61 -17.14
N GLU A 16 -15.20 -2.18 -18.33
CA GLU A 16 -15.68 -3.53 -18.57
C GLU A 16 -14.81 -4.59 -17.86
N ALA A 17 -15.40 -5.76 -17.61
CA ALA A 17 -14.68 -6.89 -17.02
C ALA A 17 -13.50 -7.32 -17.91
N LEU A 18 -12.46 -7.82 -17.27
CA LEU A 18 -11.29 -8.37 -17.97
C LEU A 18 -11.34 -9.91 -17.98
N HIS A 19 -10.86 -10.50 -19.05
CA HIS A 19 -10.65 -11.94 -19.18
C HIS A 19 -9.20 -12.22 -19.60
N GLN A 20 -8.69 -13.38 -19.26
CA GLN A 20 -7.34 -13.80 -19.63
C GLN A 20 -7.34 -14.34 -21.05
N SER A 21 -6.37 -13.90 -21.88
CA SER A 21 -6.17 -14.33 -23.26
C SER A 21 -4.68 -14.28 -23.59
N ASP A 22 -4.09 -15.41 -23.94
CA ASP A 22 -2.72 -15.53 -24.48
C ASP A 22 -1.65 -14.69 -23.75
N GLY A 23 -1.60 -14.77 -22.42
CA GLY A 23 -0.63 -14.03 -21.59
C GLY A 23 -0.97 -12.56 -21.36
N SER A 24 -2.09 -12.06 -21.88
CA SER A 24 -2.63 -10.73 -21.67
C SER A 24 -3.99 -10.75 -20.97
N LEU A 25 -4.45 -9.59 -20.50
CA LEU A 25 -5.83 -9.35 -20.10
C LEU A 25 -6.53 -8.53 -21.17
N ARG A 26 -7.74 -8.94 -21.56
CA ARG A 26 -8.55 -8.24 -22.57
C ARG A 26 -9.94 -7.93 -22.06
N CYS A 27 -10.53 -6.86 -22.56
CA CYS A 27 -11.95 -6.54 -22.34
C CYS A 27 -12.78 -6.79 -23.61
N PRO A 28 -14.12 -6.87 -23.51
CA PRO A 28 -15.00 -7.07 -24.68
C PRO A 28 -14.87 -5.98 -25.75
N ARG A 29 -14.40 -4.77 -25.38
CA ARG A 29 -14.16 -3.67 -26.32
C ARG A 29 -12.79 -3.73 -27.03
N GLY A 30 -12.02 -4.81 -26.82
CA GLY A 30 -10.75 -5.04 -27.52
C GLY A 30 -9.53 -4.38 -26.88
N HIS A 31 -9.64 -3.67 -25.72
CA HIS A 31 -8.44 -3.19 -25.02
C HIS A 31 -7.68 -4.39 -24.46
N SER A 32 -6.35 -4.37 -24.64
CA SER A 32 -5.45 -5.45 -24.25
C SER A 32 -4.33 -4.93 -23.35
N PHE A 33 -3.99 -5.70 -22.31
CA PHE A 33 -3.01 -5.35 -21.28
C PHE A 33 -2.08 -6.52 -21.04
N ASP A 34 -0.82 -6.36 -21.38
CA ASP A 34 0.18 -7.43 -21.28
C ASP A 34 0.57 -7.71 -19.82
N ARG A 35 0.82 -8.98 -19.54
CA ARG A 35 1.46 -9.41 -18.32
C ARG A 35 2.98 -9.37 -18.53
N ALA A 36 3.68 -8.59 -17.72
CA ALA A 36 5.12 -8.55 -17.74
C ALA A 36 5.73 -9.90 -17.35
N ARG A 37 6.89 -10.26 -17.91
CA ARG A 37 7.62 -11.48 -17.51
C ARG A 37 7.92 -11.57 -16.02
N GLN A 38 7.98 -10.41 -15.34
CA GLN A 38 8.20 -10.29 -13.91
C GLN A 38 6.95 -10.55 -13.05
N GLY A 39 5.79 -10.84 -13.68
CA GLY A 39 4.58 -11.30 -13.02
C GLY A 39 3.52 -10.24 -12.74
N TYR A 40 3.75 -8.95 -13.00
CA TYR A 40 2.73 -7.92 -12.83
C TYR A 40 1.98 -7.63 -14.15
N VAL A 41 0.75 -7.10 -14.04
CA VAL A 41 -0.04 -6.61 -15.17
C VAL A 41 -0.02 -5.09 -15.19
N HIS A 42 0.10 -4.49 -16.39
CA HIS A 42 0.07 -3.04 -16.55
C HIS A 42 -1.35 -2.56 -16.92
N LEU A 43 -2.11 -2.13 -15.92
CA LEU A 43 -3.44 -1.54 -16.09
C LEU A 43 -3.42 0.00 -16.04
N GLY A 44 -2.47 0.62 -16.73
CA GLY A 44 -2.43 2.07 -16.90
C GLY A 44 -3.30 2.55 -18.06
N THR A 45 -3.79 3.78 -17.97
CA THR A 45 -4.64 4.44 -18.98
C THR A 45 -3.86 5.02 -20.17
N GLY A 46 -2.56 4.75 -20.31
CA GLY A 46 -1.69 5.40 -21.28
C GLY A 46 -1.25 6.83 -20.89
N ARG A 47 -1.73 7.39 -19.78
CA ARG A 47 -1.24 8.65 -19.22
C ARG A 47 0.15 8.45 -18.60
N LYS A 48 0.93 9.53 -18.53
CA LYS A 48 2.20 9.51 -17.80
C LYS A 48 1.91 9.18 -16.33
N LEU A 49 2.52 8.09 -15.86
CA LEU A 49 2.43 7.71 -14.45
C LEU A 49 3.17 8.73 -13.58
N PRO A 50 2.71 8.95 -12.33
CA PRO A 50 3.50 9.64 -11.32
C PRO A 50 4.88 8.99 -11.18
N GLU A 51 5.85 9.76 -10.72
CA GLU A 51 7.16 9.22 -10.37
C GLU A 51 7.02 8.27 -9.17
N GLY A 52 7.43 7.03 -9.37
CA GLY A 52 7.42 6.00 -8.33
C GLY A 52 8.82 5.73 -7.83
N ASP A 53 8.93 4.87 -6.82
CA ASP A 53 10.21 4.48 -6.25
C ASP A 53 11.18 3.93 -7.29
N THR A 54 12.43 4.36 -7.21
CA THR A 54 13.53 3.86 -8.04
C THR A 54 13.92 2.43 -7.64
N THR A 55 14.76 1.79 -8.46
CA THR A 55 15.28 0.45 -8.14
C THR A 55 16.04 0.43 -6.81
N ASP A 56 16.83 1.48 -6.53
CA ASP A 56 17.65 1.58 -5.33
C ASP A 56 16.77 1.83 -4.08
N MET A 57 15.75 2.70 -4.18
CA MET A 57 14.77 2.90 -3.11
C MET A 57 14.04 1.59 -2.76
N VAL A 58 13.63 0.83 -3.76
CA VAL A 58 12.97 -0.47 -3.57
C VAL A 58 13.93 -1.51 -2.98
N ALA A 59 15.21 -1.49 -3.36
CA ALA A 59 16.23 -2.35 -2.77
C ALA A 59 16.45 -2.02 -1.29
N ALA A 60 16.61 -0.75 -0.96
CA ALA A 60 16.76 -0.25 0.41
C ALA A 60 15.55 -0.63 1.28
N ARG A 61 14.32 -0.39 0.77
CA ARG A 61 13.08 -0.79 1.45
C ARG A 61 13.02 -2.29 1.70
N SER A 62 13.38 -3.10 0.72
CA SER A 62 13.38 -4.55 0.90
C SER A 62 14.36 -5.00 1.97
N ALA A 63 15.58 -4.47 1.96
CA ALA A 63 16.59 -4.80 2.96
C ALA A 63 16.12 -4.43 4.37
N PHE A 64 15.60 -3.21 4.55
CA PHE A 64 15.12 -2.72 5.83
C PHE A 64 13.93 -3.54 6.38
N LEU A 65 12.94 -3.85 5.53
CA LEU A 65 11.78 -4.63 5.94
C LEU A 65 12.13 -6.10 6.22
N GLN A 66 13.07 -6.68 5.46
CA GLN A 66 13.56 -8.05 5.67
C GLN A 66 14.38 -8.18 6.96
N ALA A 67 15.06 -7.13 7.41
CA ALA A 67 15.73 -7.08 8.71
C ALA A 67 14.76 -7.15 9.90
N GLY A 68 13.43 -7.06 9.65
CA GLY A 68 12.40 -7.26 10.66
C GLY A 68 12.03 -6.02 11.47
N HIS A 69 12.63 -4.86 11.18
CA HIS A 69 12.41 -3.63 11.93
C HIS A 69 10.93 -3.21 12.04
N TYR A 70 10.12 -3.50 11.02
CA TYR A 70 8.68 -3.19 11.00
C TYR A 70 7.80 -4.43 11.14
N GLN A 71 8.33 -5.53 11.70
CA GLN A 71 7.53 -6.74 11.94
C GLN A 71 6.34 -6.46 12.87
N GLY A 72 6.51 -5.65 13.91
CA GLY A 72 5.42 -5.24 14.79
C GLY A 72 4.30 -4.51 14.04
N VAL A 73 4.66 -3.58 13.16
CA VAL A 73 3.68 -2.87 12.30
C VAL A 73 2.96 -3.85 11.37
N ARG A 74 3.69 -4.78 10.74
CA ARG A 74 3.10 -5.83 9.87
C ARG A 74 2.10 -6.69 10.64
N THR A 75 2.45 -7.10 11.86
CA THR A 75 1.59 -7.92 12.72
C THR A 75 0.33 -7.16 13.11
N THR A 76 0.45 -5.90 13.52
CA THR A 76 -0.72 -5.08 13.87
C THR A 76 -1.64 -4.83 12.66
N VAL A 77 -1.08 -4.56 11.46
CA VAL A 77 -1.87 -4.47 10.22
C VAL A 77 -2.64 -5.77 9.97
N ALA A 78 -1.98 -6.91 10.08
CA ALA A 78 -2.59 -8.23 9.92
C ALA A 78 -3.70 -8.50 10.96
N GLY A 79 -3.54 -8.00 12.19
CA GLY A 79 -4.54 -8.12 13.26
C GLY A 79 -5.86 -7.41 12.97
N PHE A 80 -5.87 -6.41 12.08
CA PHE A 80 -7.09 -5.74 11.62
C PHE A 80 -7.75 -6.43 10.43
N VAL A 81 -7.16 -7.49 9.86
CA VAL A 81 -7.70 -8.23 8.72
C VAL A 81 -8.62 -9.35 9.24
N PRO A 82 -9.90 -9.38 8.86
CA PRO A 82 -10.77 -10.49 9.20
C PRO A 82 -10.26 -11.80 8.58
N PRO A 83 -10.17 -12.92 9.35
CA PRO A 83 -9.75 -14.22 8.81
C PRO A 83 -10.63 -14.74 7.67
N SER A 84 -11.88 -14.27 7.61
CA SER A 84 -12.88 -14.62 6.57
C SER A 84 -12.77 -13.76 5.31
N ALA A 85 -11.83 -12.79 5.24
CA ALA A 85 -11.64 -11.98 4.05
C ALA A 85 -11.32 -12.86 2.84
N ALA A 86 -11.96 -12.59 1.70
CA ALA A 86 -11.76 -13.31 0.45
C ALA A 86 -10.87 -12.53 -0.54
N LEU A 87 -10.91 -11.20 -0.50
CA LEU A 87 -10.12 -10.36 -1.40
C LEU A 87 -9.55 -9.13 -0.67
N ILE A 88 -8.22 -9.02 -0.67
CA ILE A 88 -7.46 -7.94 -0.03
C ILE A 88 -6.69 -7.17 -1.11
N ALA A 89 -6.78 -5.83 -1.12
CA ALA A 89 -5.91 -5.01 -1.95
C ALA A 89 -4.99 -4.14 -1.07
N ASP A 90 -3.75 -3.96 -1.51
CA ASP A 90 -2.79 -3.02 -0.92
C ASP A 90 -2.48 -1.92 -1.94
N ILE A 91 -2.82 -0.68 -1.62
CA ILE A 91 -2.70 0.48 -2.52
C ILE A 91 -1.45 1.28 -2.16
N GLY A 92 -0.50 1.32 -3.09
CA GLY A 92 0.87 1.73 -2.84
C GLY A 92 1.64 0.60 -2.15
N ALA A 93 1.46 -0.62 -2.64
CA ALA A 93 1.92 -1.85 -1.98
C ALA A 93 3.45 -1.97 -1.85
N GLY A 94 4.20 -1.15 -2.59
CA GLY A 94 5.64 -1.25 -2.60
C GLY A 94 6.13 -2.66 -2.92
N THR A 95 6.83 -3.27 -1.97
CA THR A 95 7.36 -4.63 -2.13
C THR A 95 6.36 -5.76 -1.84
N GLY A 96 5.12 -5.44 -1.44
CA GLY A 96 4.10 -6.41 -1.04
C GLY A 96 4.25 -6.95 0.39
N TYR A 97 5.11 -6.34 1.21
CA TYR A 97 5.45 -6.81 2.56
C TYR A 97 4.23 -6.88 3.50
N TYR A 98 3.40 -5.84 3.50
CA TYR A 98 2.21 -5.78 4.35
C TYR A 98 1.09 -6.64 3.80
N LEU A 99 0.90 -6.66 2.48
CA LEU A 99 -0.05 -7.55 1.83
C LEU A 99 0.24 -9.02 2.14
N ALA A 100 1.51 -9.43 2.10
CA ALA A 100 1.89 -10.79 2.47
C ALA A 100 1.49 -11.13 3.91
N GLY A 101 1.70 -10.21 4.87
CA GLY A 101 1.26 -10.40 6.26
C GLY A 101 -0.26 -10.49 6.42
N ALA A 102 -1.00 -9.69 5.65
CA ALA A 102 -2.46 -9.75 5.63
C ALA A 102 -2.99 -11.07 5.06
N LEU A 103 -2.35 -11.58 4.00
CA LEU A 103 -2.70 -12.88 3.40
C LEU A 103 -2.36 -14.06 4.32
N ASP A 104 -1.28 -13.96 5.11
CA ASP A 104 -0.97 -14.96 6.14
C ASP A 104 -2.09 -15.05 7.22
N ALA A 105 -2.71 -13.90 7.57
CA ALA A 105 -3.80 -13.82 8.56
C ALA A 105 -5.17 -14.24 8.01
N ALA A 106 -5.37 -14.23 6.69
CA ALA A 106 -6.60 -14.65 6.01
C ALA A 106 -6.29 -15.78 5.01
N PRO A 107 -6.32 -17.06 5.43
CA PRO A 107 -5.83 -18.19 4.65
C PRO A 107 -6.51 -18.38 3.29
N GLU A 108 -7.79 -18.03 3.18
CA GLU A 108 -8.56 -18.16 1.94
C GLU A 108 -8.50 -16.91 1.04
N ALA A 109 -7.92 -15.81 1.52
CA ALA A 109 -7.89 -14.57 0.77
C ALA A 109 -6.94 -14.63 -0.43
N ALA A 110 -7.36 -14.00 -1.54
CA ALA A 110 -6.48 -13.59 -2.61
C ALA A 110 -6.07 -12.11 -2.43
N GLY A 111 -4.88 -11.73 -2.93
CA GLY A 111 -4.33 -10.39 -2.75
C GLY A 111 -4.07 -9.66 -4.07
N ILE A 112 -4.24 -8.35 -4.05
CA ILE A 112 -3.90 -7.45 -5.15
C ILE A 112 -2.91 -6.40 -4.63
N ALA A 113 -1.67 -6.43 -5.12
CA ALA A 113 -0.68 -5.38 -4.88
C ALA A 113 -0.76 -4.34 -6.00
N LEU A 114 -1.23 -3.11 -5.70
CA LEU A 114 -1.25 -2.01 -6.67
C LEU A 114 -0.16 -1.00 -6.36
N ASP A 115 0.62 -0.64 -7.38
CA ASP A 115 1.67 0.38 -7.27
C ASP A 115 1.96 1.01 -8.64
N VAL A 116 2.59 2.18 -8.66
CA VAL A 116 3.07 2.84 -9.90
C VAL A 116 4.52 2.46 -10.22
N ALA A 117 5.29 1.98 -9.24
CA ALA A 117 6.70 1.67 -9.35
C ALA A 117 6.91 0.24 -9.89
N LYS A 118 7.36 0.10 -11.14
CA LYS A 118 7.69 -1.21 -11.73
C LYS A 118 8.72 -2.02 -10.91
N PRO A 119 9.78 -1.41 -10.33
CA PRO A 119 10.71 -2.13 -9.48
C PRO A 119 10.04 -2.75 -8.23
N ALA A 120 9.10 -2.03 -7.62
CA ALA A 120 8.33 -2.49 -6.47
C ALA A 120 7.43 -3.69 -6.85
N LEU A 121 6.67 -3.57 -7.95
CA LEU A 121 5.78 -4.63 -8.42
C LEU A 121 6.48 -5.93 -8.81
N ARG A 122 7.73 -5.87 -9.27
CA ARG A 122 8.55 -7.07 -9.51
C ARG A 122 8.80 -7.87 -8.24
N ARG A 123 8.85 -7.20 -7.07
CA ARG A 123 8.98 -7.85 -5.76
C ARG A 123 7.62 -8.28 -5.23
N ALA A 124 6.62 -7.40 -5.30
CA ALA A 124 5.26 -7.68 -4.87
C ALA A 124 4.66 -8.91 -5.56
N ALA A 125 4.95 -9.11 -6.86
CA ALA A 125 4.51 -10.29 -7.62
C ALA A 125 5.08 -11.63 -7.08
N ARG A 126 6.07 -11.57 -6.18
CA ARG A 126 6.71 -12.74 -5.57
C ARG A 126 6.59 -12.75 -4.05
N ALA A 127 5.91 -11.74 -3.48
CA ALA A 127 5.83 -11.57 -2.04
C ALA A 127 4.98 -12.65 -1.37
N HIS A 128 3.96 -13.15 -2.08
CA HIS A 128 3.10 -14.23 -1.58
C HIS A 128 2.45 -15.00 -2.74
N PRO A 129 2.27 -16.35 -2.65
CA PRO A 129 1.70 -17.17 -3.74
C PRO A 129 0.25 -16.80 -4.08
N ARG A 130 -0.50 -16.20 -3.17
CA ARG A 130 -1.88 -15.72 -3.35
C ARG A 130 -1.97 -14.23 -3.70
N ALA A 131 -0.85 -13.56 -4.03
CA ALA A 131 -0.82 -12.16 -4.46
C ALA A 131 -0.64 -12.03 -5.96
N GLU A 132 -1.38 -11.12 -6.57
CA GLU A 132 -1.18 -10.64 -7.95
C GLU A 132 -0.75 -9.17 -7.91
N ALA A 133 0.18 -8.79 -8.78
CA ALA A 133 0.70 -7.43 -8.84
C ALA A 133 0.12 -6.68 -10.04
N VAL A 134 -0.33 -5.45 -9.82
CA VAL A 134 -0.99 -4.61 -10.82
C VAL A 134 -0.36 -3.21 -10.81
N LEU A 135 0.14 -2.77 -11.97
CA LEU A 135 0.59 -1.41 -12.16
C LEU A 135 -0.62 -0.51 -12.46
N ALA A 136 -0.92 0.39 -11.54
CA ALA A 136 -2.00 1.36 -11.66
C ALA A 136 -1.71 2.61 -10.83
N ASP A 137 -2.30 3.74 -11.25
CA ASP A 137 -2.26 5.00 -10.53
C ASP A 137 -3.58 5.20 -9.77
N VAL A 138 -3.49 5.34 -8.44
CA VAL A 138 -4.65 5.57 -7.56
C VAL A 138 -5.41 6.86 -7.91
N TRP A 139 -4.72 7.85 -8.47
CA TRP A 139 -5.34 9.12 -8.87
C TRP A 139 -6.06 9.06 -10.21
N ALA A 140 -5.70 8.10 -11.06
CA ALA A 140 -6.40 7.85 -12.33
C ALA A 140 -7.65 6.98 -12.18
N GLY A 141 -7.95 6.55 -10.95
CA GLY A 141 -9.01 5.60 -10.64
C GLY A 141 -8.50 4.15 -10.59
N LEU A 142 -8.90 3.43 -9.57
CA LEU A 142 -8.49 2.03 -9.38
C LEU A 142 -9.17 1.13 -10.44
N PRO A 143 -8.41 0.26 -11.13
CA PRO A 143 -8.96 -0.67 -12.12
C PRO A 143 -9.62 -1.88 -11.44
N LEU A 144 -10.53 -1.59 -10.51
CA LEU A 144 -11.27 -2.55 -9.70
C LEU A 144 -12.77 -2.30 -9.79
N ALA A 145 -13.54 -3.35 -9.65
CA ALA A 145 -15.00 -3.28 -9.56
C ALA A 145 -15.43 -2.51 -8.31
N ASP A 146 -16.65 -1.99 -8.34
CA ASP A 146 -17.30 -1.39 -7.18
C ASP A 146 -17.63 -2.49 -6.17
N GLY A 147 -17.43 -2.21 -4.87
CA GLY A 147 -17.77 -3.11 -3.79
C GLY A 147 -17.16 -4.51 -3.89
N CYS A 148 -15.94 -4.65 -4.41
CA CYS A 148 -15.32 -5.96 -4.61
C CYS A 148 -14.35 -6.38 -3.51
N LEU A 149 -13.85 -5.44 -2.68
CA LEU A 149 -12.84 -5.71 -1.67
C LEU A 149 -13.44 -5.92 -0.28
N ASP A 150 -12.99 -6.96 0.41
CA ASP A 150 -13.25 -7.14 1.83
C ASP A 150 -12.30 -6.28 2.68
N VAL A 151 -11.03 -6.15 2.25
CA VAL A 151 -10.03 -5.32 2.94
C VAL A 151 -9.22 -4.51 1.93
N LEU A 152 -8.99 -3.24 2.26
CA LEU A 152 -8.05 -2.37 1.57
C LEU A 152 -6.97 -1.90 2.55
N LEU A 153 -5.71 -2.17 2.22
CA LEU A 153 -4.56 -1.67 2.95
C LEU A 153 -4.04 -0.40 2.28
N ASN A 154 -3.63 0.57 3.10
CA ASN A 154 -2.94 1.78 2.65
C ASN A 154 -1.85 2.14 3.66
N VAL A 155 -0.65 1.63 3.44
CA VAL A 155 0.47 1.74 4.38
C VAL A 155 1.49 2.74 3.87
N PHE A 156 1.61 3.89 4.54
CA PHE A 156 2.51 5.00 4.17
C PHE A 156 2.37 5.47 2.71
N ALA A 157 1.19 5.36 2.12
CA ALA A 157 0.95 5.55 0.70
C ALA A 157 -0.04 6.71 0.43
N PRO A 158 -0.10 7.23 -0.81
CA PRO A 158 -1.12 8.19 -1.23
C PRO A 158 -2.54 7.63 -1.08
N ARG A 159 -3.53 8.53 -0.85
CA ARG A 159 -4.91 8.16 -0.56
C ARG A 159 -5.89 8.87 -1.49
N ASN A 160 -6.80 8.08 -2.07
CA ASN A 160 -7.96 8.57 -2.78
C ASN A 160 -9.22 7.99 -2.09
N GLY A 161 -9.77 8.74 -1.12
CA GLY A 161 -10.88 8.28 -0.27
C GLY A 161 -12.12 7.87 -1.08
N ALA A 162 -12.46 8.62 -2.13
CA ALA A 162 -13.60 8.30 -2.99
C ALA A 162 -13.42 6.95 -3.71
N GLU A 163 -12.23 6.68 -4.23
CA GLU A 163 -11.92 5.39 -4.86
C GLU A 163 -11.89 4.25 -3.84
N PHE A 164 -11.34 4.50 -2.64
CA PHE A 164 -11.35 3.52 -1.56
C PHE A 164 -12.78 3.15 -1.15
N ARG A 165 -13.68 4.17 -1.03
CA ARG A 165 -15.09 3.95 -0.74
C ARG A 165 -15.81 3.18 -1.85
N ARG A 166 -15.50 3.47 -3.10
CA ARG A 166 -16.09 2.81 -4.27
C ARG A 166 -15.78 1.33 -4.32
N VAL A 167 -14.51 0.95 -4.09
CA VAL A 167 -14.05 -0.44 -4.26
C VAL A 167 -14.31 -1.33 -3.06
N LEU A 168 -14.47 -0.74 -1.87
CA LEU A 168 -14.78 -1.50 -0.65
C LEU A 168 -16.25 -1.91 -0.61
N ARG A 169 -16.49 -3.12 -0.15
CA ARG A 169 -17.82 -3.62 0.21
C ARG A 169 -18.43 -2.77 1.32
N PRO A 170 -19.75 -2.74 1.49
CA PRO A 170 -20.38 -2.02 2.60
C PRO A 170 -19.88 -2.46 3.98
N ASP A 171 -19.59 -3.75 4.15
CA ASP A 171 -19.04 -4.40 5.34
C ASP A 171 -17.50 -4.54 5.30
N GLY A 172 -16.86 -3.94 4.29
CA GLY A 172 -15.42 -4.00 4.08
C GLY A 172 -14.63 -3.15 5.09
N ARG A 173 -13.33 -3.34 5.12
CA ARG A 173 -12.43 -2.66 6.04
C ARG A 173 -11.27 -1.97 5.32
N LEU A 174 -11.06 -0.70 5.65
CA LEU A 174 -9.88 0.06 5.24
C LEU A 174 -8.89 0.09 6.41
N VAL A 175 -7.67 -0.40 6.20
CA VAL A 175 -6.58 -0.33 7.20
C VAL A 175 -5.54 0.66 6.72
N VAL A 176 -5.31 1.71 7.51
CA VAL A 176 -4.39 2.80 7.18
C VAL A 176 -3.26 2.86 8.18
N VAL A 177 -2.02 2.98 7.71
CA VAL A 177 -0.86 3.25 8.55
C VAL A 177 -0.31 4.64 8.26
N THR A 178 -0.14 5.42 9.32
CA THR A 178 0.44 6.77 9.26
C THR A 178 1.54 6.95 10.28
N PRO A 179 2.60 7.73 9.98
CA PRO A 179 3.56 8.11 10.99
C PRO A 179 2.93 9.09 12.00
N LEU A 180 3.30 8.94 13.26
CA LEU A 180 3.04 9.90 14.34
C LEU A 180 4.14 11.00 14.35
N PRO A 181 3.93 12.12 15.02
CA PRO A 181 4.90 13.23 15.04
C PRO A 181 6.32 12.83 15.48
N ARG A 182 6.44 11.88 16.40
CA ARG A 182 7.74 11.37 16.89
C ARG A 182 8.42 10.35 15.96
N HIS A 183 7.75 9.92 14.91
CA HIS A 183 8.31 8.92 13.98
C HIS A 183 9.64 9.38 13.39
N LEU A 184 10.72 8.68 13.72
CA LEU A 184 12.10 8.93 13.25
C LEU A 184 12.59 10.37 13.55
N ALA A 185 12.14 10.98 14.65
CA ALA A 185 12.50 12.36 15.01
C ALA A 185 14.01 12.54 15.09
N GLU A 186 14.73 11.59 15.69
CA GLU A 186 16.17 11.62 15.87
C GLU A 186 16.94 11.67 14.52
N LEU A 187 16.44 10.98 13.48
CA LEU A 187 17.02 11.05 12.15
C LEU A 187 16.69 12.36 11.44
N ARG A 188 15.46 12.85 11.63
CA ARG A 188 15.04 14.12 11.03
C ARG A 188 15.87 15.28 11.56
N GLU A 189 16.07 15.35 12.88
CA GLU A 189 16.91 16.37 13.51
C GLU A 189 18.39 16.24 13.07
N ARG A 190 18.94 15.01 13.08
CA ARG A 190 20.34 14.78 12.77
C ARG A 190 20.70 15.04 11.29
N TYR A 191 19.81 14.70 10.38
CA TYR A 191 20.07 14.72 8.93
C TYR A 191 19.25 15.76 8.16
N GLY A 192 18.47 16.62 8.84
CA GLY A 192 17.65 17.64 8.19
C GLY A 192 16.58 17.06 7.26
N LEU A 193 15.99 15.92 7.63
CA LEU A 193 14.98 15.26 6.80
C LEU A 193 13.62 15.97 6.91
N LEU A 194 12.73 15.68 5.95
CA LEU A 194 11.37 16.24 5.91
C LEU A 194 10.59 15.92 7.19
N ASP A 195 9.98 16.93 7.76
CA ASP A 195 9.11 16.78 8.93
C ASP A 195 7.80 16.07 8.62
N VAL A 196 7.21 15.48 9.65
CA VAL A 196 5.82 15.01 9.56
C VAL A 196 4.94 16.26 9.57
N ASP A 197 4.24 16.47 8.46
CA ASP A 197 3.35 17.60 8.27
C ASP A 197 2.30 17.67 9.41
N PRO A 198 2.19 18.79 10.14
CA PRO A 198 1.27 18.94 11.27
C PRO A 198 -0.21 18.80 10.85
N ASP A 199 -0.56 19.20 9.62
CA ASP A 199 -1.94 19.14 9.13
C ASP A 199 -2.31 17.75 8.56
N LYS A 200 -1.39 16.78 8.70
CA LYS A 200 -1.59 15.43 8.14
C LYS A 200 -2.82 14.74 8.73
N ALA A 201 -3.11 14.95 10.01
CA ALA A 201 -4.26 14.37 10.69
C ALA A 201 -5.58 14.95 10.14
N GLU A 202 -5.65 16.27 9.93
CA GLU A 202 -6.83 16.94 9.37
C GLU A 202 -7.06 16.54 7.91
N ARG A 203 -5.99 16.48 7.10
CA ARG A 203 -6.07 16.02 5.72
C ARG A 203 -6.49 14.55 5.62
N LEU A 204 -6.03 13.72 6.55
CA LEU A 204 -6.48 12.32 6.64
C LEU A 204 -7.98 12.26 6.94
N ALA A 205 -8.46 13.01 7.94
CA ALA A 205 -9.87 13.05 8.30
C ALA A 205 -10.74 13.54 7.12
N ALA A 206 -10.31 14.61 6.43
CA ALA A 206 -10.99 15.10 5.24
C ALA A 206 -11.03 14.09 4.10
N THR A 207 -9.95 13.35 3.89
CA THR A 207 -9.88 12.30 2.85
C THR A 207 -10.77 11.11 3.19
N LEU A 208 -10.91 10.77 4.47
CA LEU A 208 -11.66 9.62 4.96
C LEU A 208 -13.04 10.00 5.52
N ARG A 209 -13.63 11.14 5.14
CA ARG A 209 -14.93 11.64 5.60
C ARG A 209 -16.12 10.67 5.33
N GLU A 210 -15.93 9.70 4.43
CA GLU A 210 -16.93 8.67 4.10
C GLU A 210 -16.68 7.35 4.84
N PHE A 211 -15.84 7.41 5.88
CA PHE A 211 -15.46 6.26 6.68
C PHE A 211 -15.57 6.57 8.18
N ASP A 212 -16.03 5.60 8.95
CA ASP A 212 -16.05 5.63 10.40
C ASP A 212 -14.85 4.85 10.97
N LEU A 213 -14.18 5.42 11.97
CA LEU A 213 -13.10 4.74 12.68
C LEU A 213 -13.68 3.60 13.52
N VAL A 214 -13.23 2.37 13.29
CA VAL A 214 -13.70 1.18 14.01
C VAL A 214 -12.65 0.59 14.97
N GLY A 215 -11.41 1.04 14.86
CA GLY A 215 -10.32 0.66 15.77
C GLY A 215 -9.02 1.33 15.39
N ALA A 216 -8.16 1.54 16.38
CA ALA A 216 -6.82 2.05 16.13
C ALA A 216 -5.85 1.57 17.21
N GLU A 217 -4.59 1.42 16.82
CA GLU A 217 -3.48 1.10 17.71
C GLU A 217 -2.29 2.02 17.36
N GLU A 218 -1.68 2.59 18.38
CA GLU A 218 -0.45 3.36 18.24
C GLU A 218 0.72 2.51 18.73
N LEU A 219 1.73 2.41 17.87
CA LEU A 219 2.95 1.68 18.14
C LEU A 219 4.09 2.68 18.28
N GLU A 220 4.79 2.64 19.40
CA GLU A 220 6.01 3.39 19.62
C GLU A 220 7.07 2.44 20.17
N PHE A 221 8.18 2.27 19.44
CA PHE A 221 9.25 1.35 19.80
C PHE A 221 10.61 1.81 19.26
N PRO A 222 11.71 1.49 19.98
CA PRO A 222 13.04 1.82 19.53
C PRO A 222 13.50 0.90 18.39
N LEU A 223 14.16 1.48 17.40
CA LEU A 223 14.91 0.78 16.36
C LEU A 223 16.39 1.00 16.63
N ARG A 224 17.13 -0.08 16.81
CA ARG A 224 18.57 -0.05 16.88
C ARG A 224 19.16 -0.37 15.52
N LEU A 225 19.65 0.63 14.83
CA LEU A 225 20.05 0.57 13.43
C LEU A 225 21.57 0.65 13.27
N THR A 226 22.10 -0.22 12.44
CA THR A 226 23.47 -0.09 11.91
C THR A 226 23.55 1.09 10.92
N PRO A 227 24.76 1.57 10.58
CA PRO A 227 24.93 2.60 9.56
C PRO A 227 24.29 2.27 8.22
N ASP A 228 24.35 1.02 7.76
CA ASP A 228 23.72 0.58 6.51
C ASP A 228 22.21 0.61 6.60
N GLU A 229 21.62 0.24 7.74
CA GLU A 229 20.18 0.29 7.96
C GLU A 229 19.66 1.72 8.08
N VAL A 230 20.43 2.65 8.64
CA VAL A 230 20.11 4.09 8.61
C VAL A 230 20.08 4.58 7.16
N ARG A 231 21.09 4.24 6.37
CA ARG A 231 21.12 4.59 4.93
C ARG A 231 19.94 3.99 4.18
N ALA A 232 19.60 2.73 4.46
CA ALA A 232 18.46 2.06 3.85
C ALA A 232 17.12 2.72 4.25
N LEU A 233 16.94 3.05 5.53
CA LEU A 233 15.73 3.68 6.05
C LEU A 233 15.49 5.07 5.41
N VAL A 234 16.52 5.90 5.32
CA VAL A 234 16.45 7.22 4.67
C VAL A 234 16.25 7.06 3.16
N GLY A 235 17.00 6.14 2.55
CA GLY A 235 16.97 5.89 1.10
C GLY A 235 15.69 5.26 0.59
N MET A 236 14.85 4.67 1.44
CA MET A 236 13.56 4.10 1.01
C MET A 236 12.39 5.09 1.07
N GLY A 237 12.60 6.27 1.65
CA GLY A 237 11.55 7.28 1.86
C GLY A 237 11.62 8.44 0.87
N PRO A 238 10.69 9.40 0.96
CA PRO A 238 10.66 10.58 0.09
C PRO A 238 11.93 11.44 0.19
N ASN A 239 12.67 11.34 1.28
CA ASN A 239 13.96 12.02 1.46
C ASN A 239 15.01 11.57 0.44
N ALA A 240 14.90 10.35 -0.12
CA ALA A 240 15.82 9.86 -1.14
C ALA A 240 15.84 10.71 -2.42
N PHE A 241 14.78 11.50 -2.69
CA PHE A 241 14.71 12.42 -3.82
C PHE A 241 15.39 13.77 -3.53
N HIS A 242 15.65 14.10 -2.25
CA HIS A 242 16.02 15.45 -1.83
C HIS A 242 17.33 15.52 -1.04
N SER A 243 17.84 14.41 -0.55
CA SER A 243 19.02 14.37 0.32
C SER A 243 20.03 13.35 -0.14
N ALA A 244 21.31 13.66 0.03
CA ALA A 244 22.38 12.68 -0.09
C ALA A 244 22.20 11.59 0.99
N ALA A 245 22.75 10.39 0.73
CA ALA A 245 22.74 9.34 1.74
C ALA A 245 23.40 9.85 3.04
N PRO A 246 22.80 9.59 4.22
CA PRO A 246 23.34 10.10 5.47
C PRO A 246 24.73 9.47 5.74
N ASP A 247 25.66 10.31 6.18
CA ASP A 247 26.96 9.85 6.68
C ASP A 247 26.78 9.29 8.11
N ALA A 248 26.31 8.05 8.15
CA ALA A 248 26.10 7.32 9.41
C ALA A 248 27.34 6.46 9.69
N ASP A 249 28.00 6.73 10.79
CA ASP A 249 29.25 6.13 11.21
C ASP A 249 29.13 5.18 12.42
N ALA A 250 28.00 5.21 13.12
CA ALA A 250 27.76 4.44 14.34
C ALA A 250 26.35 3.86 14.40
N VAL A 251 26.18 2.85 15.24
CA VAL A 251 24.85 2.32 15.59
C VAL A 251 24.01 3.43 16.22
N THR A 252 22.83 3.63 15.69
CA THR A 252 21.91 4.70 16.12
C THR A 252 20.61 4.08 16.62
N THR A 253 20.10 4.57 17.75
CA THR A 253 18.77 4.24 18.21
C THR A 253 17.81 5.35 17.80
N VAL A 254 16.72 4.97 17.13
CA VAL A 254 15.68 5.91 16.67
C VAL A 254 14.30 5.38 17.07
N THR A 255 13.32 6.27 17.15
CA THR A 255 11.96 5.92 17.54
C THR A 255 11.11 5.68 16.29
N ALA A 256 10.59 4.46 16.13
CA ALA A 256 9.48 4.21 15.23
C ALA A 256 8.18 4.53 15.98
N ALA A 257 7.38 5.47 15.47
CA ALA A 257 6.10 5.85 16.06
C ALA A 257 5.05 5.93 14.95
N VAL A 258 4.10 4.99 14.93
CA VAL A 258 3.08 4.87 13.89
C VAL A 258 1.71 4.62 14.47
N ARG A 259 0.68 5.05 13.76
CA ARG A 259 -0.71 4.69 14.04
C ARG A 259 -1.20 3.75 12.95
N VAL A 260 -1.71 2.60 13.35
CA VAL A 260 -2.48 1.66 12.53
C VAL A 260 -3.94 1.87 12.87
N ALA A 261 -4.77 2.23 11.90
CA ALA A 261 -6.17 2.49 12.12
C ALA A 261 -7.04 1.77 11.10
N ALA A 262 -8.11 1.16 11.59
CA ALA A 262 -9.11 0.47 10.78
C ALA A 262 -10.39 1.32 10.71
N TYR A 263 -10.94 1.40 9.51
CA TYR A 263 -12.15 2.15 9.19
C TYR A 263 -13.15 1.26 8.48
N ALA A 264 -14.45 1.51 8.71
CA ALA A 264 -15.54 0.94 7.92
C ALA A 264 -16.18 2.02 7.04
N PRO A 265 -16.72 1.67 5.85
CA PRO A 265 -17.54 2.60 5.08
C PRO A 265 -18.70 3.15 5.92
N ALA A 266 -18.84 4.48 5.98
CA ALA A 266 -19.93 5.12 6.72
C ALA A 266 -21.29 4.78 6.09
N ASP A 267 -22.28 4.46 6.94
CA ASP A 267 -23.66 4.21 6.50
C ASP A 267 -24.34 5.56 6.17
N ARG A 268 -24.54 5.84 4.88
CA ARG A 268 -25.23 7.07 4.44
C ARG A 268 -26.75 7.06 4.68
N GLN A 269 -27.35 5.98 5.17
CA GLN A 269 -28.81 5.90 5.37
C GLN A 269 -29.33 6.64 6.60
N LEU A 270 -28.45 7.08 7.53
CA LEU A 270 -28.87 7.75 8.77
C LEU A 270 -28.76 9.29 8.73
N ALA A 271 -28.25 9.90 7.69
CA ALA A 271 -28.05 11.36 7.58
C ALA A 271 -29.23 12.13 6.91
N GLY A 272 -30.35 11.48 6.68
CA GLY A 272 -31.53 12.02 5.97
C GLY A 272 -32.85 11.87 6.74
N ARG A 273 -32.83 12.01 8.06
CA ARG A 273 -34.03 12.17 8.86
C ARG A 273 -33.97 13.39 9.75
#